data_9fba087bf6c2660e5bccfc1bf9d2b194
#
_entry.id   9fba087bf6c2660e5bccfc1bf9d2b194
#
_cell.length_a   1.000
_cell.length_b   1.000
_cell.length_c   1.000
_cell.angle_alpha   90.00
_cell.angle_beta   90.00
_cell.angle_gamma   90.00
#
_symmetry.space_group_name_H-M   'P 1'
#
loop_
_entity.id
_entity.type
_entity.pdbx_description
1 polymer ?
#
loop_
_entity_poly.entity_id
_entity_poly.type
_entity_poly.pdbx_seq_one_letter_code
_entity_poly.pdbx_strand_id
1 'polypeptide(L)'
;MTESFESFEEVMRRAVDLAARGVGRVEPNPAVGAVVVDDQLRVLGEGWHGAFGGPHAEVEALQAAGELARGATLVVTLEPCRHHGQTPPCTDAVLASGIRRVVV
;
A
#
# COMPACT_ATOMS: atom_id res chain seq x y z
N MET A 1 14.35 -12.50 8.06
CA MET A 1 13.62 -13.45 7.22
C MET A 1 12.40 -12.75 6.64
N THR A 2 12.20 -12.85 5.34
CA THR A 2 11.09 -12.16 4.70
C THR A 2 9.79 -12.93 4.92
N GLU A 3 8.76 -12.23 5.40
CA GLU A 3 7.45 -12.82 5.58
C GLU A 3 6.82 -13.12 4.21
N SER A 4 6.16 -14.26 4.10
CA SER A 4 5.45 -14.62 2.88
C SER A 4 4.06 -15.16 3.21
N PHE A 5 3.16 -15.06 2.22
CA PHE A 5 1.78 -15.49 2.35
C PHE A 5 1.48 -16.60 1.34
N GLU A 6 0.38 -17.30 1.54
CA GLU A 6 -0.02 -18.39 0.66
C GLU A 6 -1.03 -17.96 -0.39
N SER A 7 -1.69 -16.81 -0.18
CA SER A 7 -2.70 -16.32 -1.12
C SER A 7 -2.81 -14.81 -1.03
N PHE A 8 -3.39 -14.20 -2.08
CA PHE A 8 -3.69 -12.77 -2.04
C PHE A 8 -4.72 -12.43 -0.98
N GLU A 9 -5.59 -13.36 -0.63
CA GLU A 9 -6.54 -13.14 0.46
C GLU A 9 -5.83 -12.89 1.78
N GLU A 10 -4.78 -13.65 2.06
CA GLU A 10 -3.98 -13.44 3.26
C GLU A 10 -3.22 -12.12 3.21
N VAL A 11 -2.70 -11.76 2.05
CA VAL A 11 -2.04 -10.47 1.87
C VAL A 11 -3.02 -9.33 2.13
N MET A 12 -4.25 -9.47 1.64
CA MET A 12 -5.27 -8.46 1.86
C MET A 12 -5.63 -8.34 3.35
N ARG A 13 -5.68 -9.45 4.08
CA ARG A 13 -5.90 -9.41 5.53
C ARG A 13 -4.79 -8.62 6.22
N ARG A 14 -3.55 -8.82 5.78
CA ARG A 14 -2.44 -8.03 6.31
C ARG A 14 -2.63 -6.55 6.04
N ALA A 15 -3.06 -6.20 4.83
CA ALA A 15 -3.34 -4.81 4.48
C ALA A 15 -4.45 -4.22 5.37
N VAL A 16 -5.48 -4.99 5.67
CA VAL A 16 -6.55 -4.57 6.58
C VAL A 16 -6.00 -4.32 7.99
N ASP A 17 -5.14 -5.21 8.47
CA ASP A 17 -4.53 -5.04 9.79
C ASP A 17 -3.69 -3.76 9.84
N LEU A 18 -2.96 -3.47 8.77
CA LEU A 18 -2.19 -2.23 8.68
C LEU A 18 -3.10 -1.00 8.67
N ALA A 19 -4.21 -1.08 7.95
CA ALA A 19 -5.18 0.01 7.91
C ALA A 19 -5.71 0.34 9.31
N ALA A 20 -5.90 -0.68 10.14
CA ALA A 20 -6.41 -0.50 11.50
C ALA A 20 -5.49 0.37 12.34
N ARG A 21 -4.20 0.44 12.02
CA ARG A 21 -3.24 1.27 12.75
C ARG A 21 -3.50 2.75 12.56
N GLY A 22 -4.15 3.13 11.46
CA GLY A 22 -4.48 4.52 11.16
C GLY A 22 -5.85 4.97 11.65
N VAL A 23 -6.65 4.06 12.19
CA VAL A 23 -8.00 4.41 12.65
C VAL A 23 -7.93 5.45 13.77
N GLY A 24 -8.73 6.49 13.63
CA GLY A 24 -8.77 7.57 14.60
C GLY A 24 -7.71 8.63 14.40
N ARG A 25 -6.74 8.41 13.51
CA ARG A 25 -5.66 9.36 13.25
C ARG A 25 -5.81 10.12 11.96
N VAL A 26 -6.56 9.57 11.03
CA VAL A 26 -6.65 10.11 9.67
C VAL A 26 -8.05 10.59 9.32
N GLU A 27 -8.95 10.58 10.27
CA GLU A 27 -10.30 11.05 10.00
C GLU A 27 -10.28 12.51 9.55
N PRO A 28 -11.16 12.90 8.61
CA PRO A 28 -12.24 12.09 8.03
C PRO A 28 -11.85 11.17 6.89
N ASN A 29 -10.57 11.03 6.60
CA ASN A 29 -10.13 10.15 5.51
C ASN A 29 -10.26 8.69 5.90
N PRO A 30 -10.53 7.78 4.95
CA PRO A 30 -10.56 6.36 5.24
C PRO A 30 -9.18 5.86 5.68
N ALA A 31 -9.15 4.90 6.60
CA ALA A 31 -7.93 4.21 6.94
C ALA A 31 -7.59 3.23 5.81
N VAL A 32 -6.35 3.25 5.35
CA VAL A 32 -5.90 2.43 4.23
C VAL A 32 -4.61 1.73 4.61
N GLY A 33 -4.50 0.46 4.25
CA GLY A 33 -3.28 -0.31 4.38
C GLY A 33 -2.84 -0.83 3.02
N ALA A 34 -1.53 -0.99 2.83
CA ALA A 34 -0.96 -1.44 1.57
C ALA A 34 0.23 -2.36 1.81
N VAL A 35 0.37 -3.37 0.95
CA VAL A 35 1.47 -4.33 1.00
C VAL A 35 1.98 -4.54 -0.41
N VAL A 36 3.29 -4.47 -0.59
CA VAL A 36 3.94 -4.81 -1.85
C VAL A 36 4.50 -6.22 -1.72
N VAL A 37 4.15 -7.10 -2.63
CA VAL A 37 4.63 -8.49 -2.64
C VAL A 37 5.19 -8.86 -4.00
N ASP A 38 6.11 -9.84 -4.00
CA ASP A 38 6.64 -10.41 -5.24
C ASP A 38 5.76 -11.56 -5.74
N ASP A 39 6.21 -12.25 -6.79
CA ASP A 39 5.45 -13.35 -7.39
C ASP A 39 5.26 -14.54 -6.45
N GLN A 40 6.06 -14.62 -5.40
CA GLN A 40 5.96 -15.67 -4.40
C GLN A 40 5.25 -15.18 -3.14
N LEU A 41 4.60 -14.03 -3.22
CA LEU A 41 3.86 -13.38 -2.14
C LEU A 41 4.75 -13.08 -0.92
N ARG A 42 6.03 -12.83 -1.16
CA ARG A 42 6.93 -12.35 -0.12
C ARG A 42 6.75 -10.85 0.03
N VAL A 43 6.73 -10.38 1.26
CA VAL A 43 6.53 -8.96 1.57
C VAL A 43 7.79 -8.18 1.22
N LEU A 44 7.65 -7.18 0.34
CA LEU A 44 8.72 -6.29 -0.05
C LEU A 44 8.60 -4.93 0.62
N GLY A 45 7.40 -4.53 0.99
CA GLY A 45 7.15 -3.28 1.69
C GLY A 45 5.73 -3.22 2.20
N GLU A 46 5.51 -2.47 3.26
CA GLU A 46 4.20 -2.28 3.86
C GLU A 46 4.00 -0.83 4.23
N GLY A 47 2.75 -0.39 4.26
CA GLY A 47 2.44 0.97 4.69
C GLY A 47 1.00 1.12 5.13
N TRP A 48 0.76 2.17 5.90
CA TRP A 48 -0.59 2.59 6.27
C TRP A 48 -0.61 4.11 6.38
N HIS A 49 -1.80 4.68 6.25
CA HIS A 49 -1.95 6.13 6.37
C HIS A 49 -1.96 6.48 7.86
N GLY A 50 -0.85 7.00 8.36
CA GLY A 50 -0.61 7.18 9.78
C GLY A 50 -0.97 8.53 10.35
N ALA A 51 -1.24 9.55 9.50
CA ALA A 51 -1.59 10.89 9.97
C ALA A 51 -2.30 11.67 8.90
N PHE A 52 -3.24 12.52 9.30
CA PHE A 52 -3.93 13.41 8.38
C PHE A 52 -2.90 14.30 7.67
N GLY A 53 -2.99 14.35 6.34
CA GLY A 53 -2.07 15.15 5.54
C GLY A 53 -0.70 14.49 5.29
N GLY A 54 -0.46 13.32 5.90
CA GLY A 54 0.78 12.59 5.66
C GLY A 54 0.73 11.71 4.42
N PRO A 55 1.81 10.97 4.15
CA PRO A 55 1.84 10.07 2.99
C PRO A 55 0.75 9.02 3.08
N HIS A 56 0.19 8.66 1.92
CA HIS A 56 -0.80 7.60 1.85
C HIS A 56 -0.13 6.23 1.97
N ALA A 57 -0.91 5.21 2.30
CA ALA A 57 -0.42 3.86 2.52
C ALA A 57 0.37 3.32 1.33
N GLU A 58 -0.11 3.56 0.12
CA GLU A 58 0.54 3.09 -1.10
C GLU A 58 1.94 3.68 -1.24
N VAL A 59 2.08 4.99 -0.97
CA VAL A 59 3.36 5.67 -1.05
C VAL A 59 4.32 5.11 -0.01
N GLU A 60 3.83 4.89 1.21
CA GLU A 60 4.63 4.30 2.29
C GLU A 60 5.14 2.91 1.90
N ALA A 61 4.25 2.07 1.38
CA ALA A 61 4.60 0.71 1.00
C ALA A 61 5.62 0.70 -0.15
N LEU A 62 5.43 1.57 -1.14
CA LEU A 62 6.33 1.66 -2.29
C LEU A 62 7.71 2.19 -1.88
N GLN A 63 7.76 3.15 -0.98
CA GLN A 63 9.03 3.65 -0.46
C GLN A 63 9.78 2.57 0.32
N ALA A 64 9.05 1.78 1.10
CA ALA A 64 9.65 0.68 1.85
C ALA A 64 10.21 -0.40 0.92
N ALA A 65 9.51 -0.69 -0.18
CA ALA A 65 9.96 -1.68 -1.15
C ALA A 65 11.11 -1.18 -2.01
N GLY A 66 11.17 0.12 -2.27
CA GLY A 66 12.21 0.71 -3.09
C GLY A 66 12.23 0.10 -4.50
N GLU A 67 13.39 -0.24 -5.00
CA GLU A 67 13.52 -0.81 -6.34
C GLU A 67 12.89 -2.19 -6.49
N LEU A 68 12.66 -2.89 -5.38
CA LEU A 68 12.02 -4.19 -5.42
C LEU A 68 10.56 -4.10 -5.87
N ALA A 69 9.98 -2.91 -5.84
CA ALA A 69 8.61 -2.69 -6.32
C ALA A 69 8.47 -2.94 -7.83
N ARG A 70 9.55 -2.83 -8.60
CA ARG A 70 9.49 -3.05 -10.05
C ARG A 70 9.03 -4.47 -10.36
N GLY A 71 7.96 -4.58 -11.13
CA GLY A 71 7.38 -5.86 -11.50
C GLY A 71 6.63 -6.57 -10.39
N ALA A 72 6.52 -5.95 -9.21
CA ALA A 72 5.83 -6.53 -8.07
C ALA A 72 4.32 -6.22 -8.12
N THR A 73 3.62 -6.68 -7.10
CA THR A 73 2.18 -6.46 -6.94
C THR A 73 1.92 -5.63 -5.70
N LEU A 74 1.08 -4.61 -5.84
CA LEU A 74 0.61 -3.80 -4.73
C LEU A 74 -0.78 -4.27 -4.33
N VAL A 75 -0.94 -4.65 -3.07
CA VAL A 75 -2.24 -5.02 -2.49
C VAL A 75 -2.66 -3.90 -1.54
N VAL A 76 -3.83 -3.36 -1.75
CA VAL A 76 -4.31 -2.21 -0.99
C VAL A 76 -5.77 -2.38 -0.63
N THR A 77 -6.17 -1.92 0.55
CA THR A 77 -7.54 -2.11 1.04
C THR A 77 -8.56 -1.27 0.29
N LEU A 78 -8.13 -0.16 -0.30
CA LEU A 78 -8.98 0.69 -1.15
C LEU A 78 -8.22 1.02 -2.42
N GLU A 79 -8.95 1.47 -3.45
CA GLU A 79 -8.32 1.91 -4.68
C GLU A 79 -7.30 3.00 -4.40
N PRO A 80 -6.18 3.03 -5.15
CA PRO A 80 -5.24 4.13 -5.03
C PRO A 80 -5.94 5.47 -5.16
N CYS A 81 -5.49 6.42 -4.37
CA CYS A 81 -6.11 7.73 -4.28
C CYS A 81 -6.13 8.43 -5.64
N ARG A 82 -7.31 8.90 -6.02
CA ARG A 82 -7.51 9.70 -7.24
C ARG A 82 -7.93 11.12 -6.92
N HIS A 83 -7.96 11.46 -5.65
CA HIS A 83 -8.40 12.78 -5.24
C HIS A 83 -7.39 13.84 -5.62
N HIS A 84 -7.90 14.94 -6.10
CA HIS A 84 -7.09 16.11 -6.32
C HIS A 84 -7.10 16.93 -5.05
N GLY A 85 -6.32 16.50 -4.10
CA GLY A 85 -6.14 17.24 -2.88
C GLY A 85 -4.87 18.05 -2.95
N GLN A 86 -4.22 18.17 -1.84
CA GLN A 86 -2.98 18.91 -1.72
C GLN A 86 -1.76 18.10 -2.06
N THR A 87 -1.96 16.80 -2.28
CA THR A 87 -0.88 15.89 -2.67
C THR A 87 -1.20 15.29 -4.03
N PRO A 88 -0.18 14.93 -4.83
CA PRO A 88 -0.40 14.25 -6.09
C PRO A 88 -1.16 12.94 -5.88
N PRO A 89 -1.96 12.51 -6.87
CA PRO A 89 -2.64 11.23 -6.77
C PRO A 89 -1.66 10.09 -6.57
N CYS A 90 -2.02 9.14 -5.71
CA CYS A 90 -1.17 7.99 -5.44
C CYS A 90 -0.95 7.13 -6.68
N THR A 91 -1.85 7.21 -7.66
CA THR A 91 -1.69 6.52 -8.94
C THR A 91 -0.40 6.91 -9.65
N ASP A 92 0.03 8.17 -9.53
CA ASP A 92 1.30 8.61 -10.13
C ASP A 92 2.48 7.90 -9.48
N ALA A 93 2.46 7.76 -8.16
CA ALA A 93 3.52 7.05 -7.44
C ALA A 93 3.55 5.57 -7.85
N VAL A 94 2.39 4.95 -8.01
CA VAL A 94 2.29 3.56 -8.42
C VAL A 94 2.88 3.37 -9.82
N LEU A 95 2.54 4.24 -10.75
CA LEU A 95 3.06 4.17 -12.12
C LEU A 95 4.57 4.37 -12.14
N ALA A 96 5.06 5.33 -11.37
CA ALA A 96 6.50 5.63 -11.34
C ALA A 96 7.31 4.50 -10.70
N SER A 97 6.71 3.70 -9.83
CA SER A 97 7.41 2.64 -9.11
C SER A 97 7.71 1.40 -9.96
N GLY A 98 7.01 1.25 -11.10
CA GLY A 98 7.15 0.05 -11.92
C GLY A 98 6.32 -1.13 -11.46
N ILE A 99 5.38 -0.92 -10.56
CA ILE A 99 4.43 -1.96 -10.12
C ILE A 99 3.72 -2.53 -11.35
N ARG A 100 3.58 -3.86 -11.39
CA ARG A 100 2.95 -4.55 -12.52
C ARG A 100 1.45 -4.75 -12.31
N ARG A 101 1.02 -4.94 -11.07
CA ARG A 101 -0.37 -5.28 -10.75
C ARG A 101 -0.79 -4.60 -9.45
N VAL A 102 -2.05 -4.15 -9.43
CA VAL A 102 -2.66 -3.64 -8.20
C VAL A 102 -3.87 -4.51 -7.90
N VAL A 103 -3.96 -5.00 -6.66
CA VAL A 103 -5.08 -5.80 -6.16
C VAL A 103 -5.79 -5.00 -5.08
N VAL A 104 -7.09 -4.81 -5.26
CA VAL A 104 -7.94 -4.08 -4.29
C VAL A 104 -9.02 -4.97 -3.74
#